data_c204f70ad52fa8a2296bb4dd9d9df7aa
#
_entry.id   c204f70ad52fa8a2296bb4dd9d9df7aa
#
_cell.length_a   1.000
_cell.length_b   1.000
_cell.length_c   1.000
_cell.angle_alpha   90.00
_cell.angle_beta   90.00
_cell.angle_gamma   90.00
#
_symmetry.space_group_name_H-M   'P 1'
#
loop_
_entity.id
_entity.type
_entity.pdbx_description
1 polymer ?
#
loop_
_entity_poly.entity_id
_entity_poly.type
_entity_poly.pdbx_seq_one_letter_code
_entity_poly.pdbx_strand_id
1 'polypeptide(L)'
;FVAEKYGFKLSYTQTNENSDFKVYQNKMDLLNDYFIESMESENSKEAKVYLESRKFDNNDINKYSISFIDKDEDKFNKYCKTNEITRDDLKRLGFMSSNENMLFKNRIMFPILSFRNDVIAYGGRAIDDFGPKYLNSSDSVLYKKNRNLYFTKDFITETKKKGYVFLVEGYFDVLSLSKLGFSNAASPSGTALTLQQLESVARYTNKILICFDNDEAGLKATERVLEIKNQVSKQLEIHCLDLPSEFKDISEVFETKPEAFKDILKNNDEIVEFLLIKFIKEDTNKKNVFNYFRKITGKLSPLEVDIALDFLSKKLNTEKEILKRELNFQSESDYQEVSETTLDSISIFQDIVTSSIVKNNFEILDNEKEVLLLNDEYASLIENLKNNNKQAKEFLNISFLPDEYEEALARLFLYFADIKIQNLINKFEQVDEKDFSLLQQVEDLKKKKEIYQNTV
;
A
#
# COMPACT_ATOMS: atom_id res chain seq x y z
N PHE A 1 27.12 -18.63 -14.24
CA PHE A 1 26.69 -19.95 -14.74
C PHE A 1 25.93 -19.85 -16.07
N VAL A 2 24.82 -19.05 -16.16
CA VAL A 2 24.06 -18.94 -17.43
C VAL A 2 24.82 -18.14 -18.45
N ALA A 3 25.45 -17.02 -18.10
CA ALA A 3 26.25 -16.21 -19.01
C ALA A 3 27.51 -16.95 -19.55
N GLU A 4 28.20 -17.70 -18.70
CA GLU A 4 29.29 -18.56 -19.09
C GLU A 4 28.86 -19.65 -20.08
N LYS A 5 27.71 -20.29 -19.85
CA LYS A 5 27.16 -21.35 -20.70
C LYS A 5 26.86 -20.85 -22.13
N TYR A 6 26.53 -19.55 -22.28
CA TYR A 6 26.19 -18.93 -23.57
C TYR A 6 27.26 -17.97 -24.08
N GLY A 7 28.48 -17.97 -23.47
CA GLY A 7 29.60 -17.20 -23.95
C GLY A 7 29.54 -15.69 -23.76
N PHE A 8 28.62 -15.22 -22.90
CA PHE A 8 28.51 -13.81 -22.56
C PHE A 8 29.52 -13.42 -21.48
N LYS A 9 30.43 -12.50 -21.80
CA LYS A 9 31.25 -11.82 -20.78
C LYS A 9 30.41 -10.81 -20.05
N LEU A 10 30.05 -11.10 -18.79
CA LEU A 10 29.43 -10.11 -17.90
C LEU A 10 30.52 -9.09 -17.52
N SER A 11 30.44 -7.88 -18.05
CA SER A 11 31.20 -6.75 -17.54
C SER A 11 30.38 -6.14 -16.38
N TYR A 12 30.82 -6.37 -15.15
CA TYR A 12 30.31 -5.65 -14.00
C TYR A 12 30.92 -4.24 -14.01
N THR A 13 30.18 -3.26 -14.47
CA THR A 13 30.45 -1.88 -14.07
C THR A 13 30.20 -1.80 -12.57
N GLN A 14 31.26 -1.65 -11.78
CA GLN A 14 31.12 -1.21 -10.40
C GLN A 14 30.57 0.23 -10.47
N THR A 15 29.25 0.37 -10.38
CA THR A 15 28.64 1.67 -10.17
C THR A 15 28.99 2.11 -8.75
N ASN A 16 29.26 3.39 -8.54
CA ASN A 16 29.51 3.99 -7.22
C ASN A 16 28.39 3.67 -6.21
N GLU A 17 27.18 3.37 -6.68
CA GLU A 17 26.03 2.95 -5.87
C GLU A 17 26.30 1.71 -4.99
N ASN A 18 27.08 0.73 -5.47
CA ASN A 18 27.42 -0.46 -4.66
C ASN A 18 28.41 -0.14 -3.53
N SER A 19 29.28 0.86 -3.70
CA SER A 19 30.20 1.30 -2.64
C SER A 19 29.44 2.05 -1.55
N ASP A 20 28.53 2.93 -1.94
CA ASP A 20 27.71 3.73 -1.03
C ASP A 20 26.78 2.85 -0.21
N PHE A 21 26.09 1.90 -0.84
CA PHE A 21 25.24 0.94 -0.13
C PHE A 21 25.99 0.22 0.99
N LYS A 22 27.20 -0.28 0.73
CA LYS A 22 28.01 -0.97 1.74
C LYS A 22 28.43 -0.07 2.90
N VAL A 23 28.79 1.20 2.58
CA VAL A 23 29.15 2.18 3.60
C VAL A 23 27.96 2.45 4.54
N TYR A 24 26.75 2.67 3.98
CA TYR A 24 25.56 2.92 4.79
C TYR A 24 25.09 1.66 5.51
N GLN A 25 25.27 0.46 4.95
CA GLN A 25 24.97 -0.79 5.67
C GLN A 25 25.88 -0.93 6.90
N ASN A 26 27.18 -0.70 6.79
CA ASN A 26 28.09 -0.75 7.95
C ASN A 26 27.68 0.27 9.03
N LYS A 27 27.26 1.48 8.65
CA LYS A 27 26.77 2.48 9.63
C LYS A 27 25.45 2.04 10.26
N MET A 28 24.54 1.41 9.52
CA MET A 28 23.31 0.84 10.05
C MET A 28 23.60 -0.27 11.06
N ASP A 29 24.60 -1.12 10.78
CA ASP A 29 25.01 -2.20 11.69
C ASP A 29 25.56 -1.62 13.01
N LEU A 30 26.37 -0.57 12.97
CA LEU A 30 26.83 0.14 14.17
C LEU A 30 25.68 0.75 14.97
N LEU A 31 24.69 1.34 14.29
CA LEU A 31 23.48 1.87 14.96
C LEU A 31 22.66 0.74 15.59
N ASN A 32 22.55 -0.41 14.91
CA ASN A 32 21.88 -1.57 15.45
C ASN A 32 22.55 -2.07 16.74
N ASP A 33 23.87 -2.14 16.77
CA ASP A 33 24.63 -2.54 17.98
C ASP A 33 24.35 -1.58 19.13
N TYR A 34 24.35 -0.27 18.86
CA TYR A 34 24.01 0.73 19.86
C TYR A 34 22.60 0.55 20.44
N PHE A 35 21.60 0.31 19.58
CA PHE A 35 20.21 0.17 20.05
C PHE A 35 20.01 -1.13 20.82
N ILE A 36 20.69 -2.22 20.46
CA ILE A 36 20.68 -3.48 21.22
C ILE A 36 21.34 -3.26 22.60
N GLU A 37 22.50 -2.62 22.66
CA GLU A 37 23.17 -2.28 23.93
C GLU A 37 22.29 -1.37 24.79
N SER A 38 21.58 -0.41 24.17
CA SER A 38 20.67 0.50 24.90
C SER A 38 19.49 -0.25 25.54
N MET A 39 19.04 -1.37 25.00
CA MET A 39 18.01 -2.21 25.61
C MET A 39 18.49 -2.87 26.92
N GLU A 40 19.80 -3.06 27.12
CA GLU A 40 20.36 -3.57 28.37
C GLU A 40 20.61 -2.47 29.42
N SER A 41 20.35 -1.21 29.08
CA SER A 41 20.52 -0.08 30.00
C SER A 41 19.39 0.02 31.03
N GLU A 42 19.68 0.70 32.16
CA GLU A 42 18.67 1.01 33.20
C GLU A 42 17.49 1.84 32.63
N ASN A 43 17.71 2.66 31.60
CA ASN A 43 16.71 3.53 31.00
C ASN A 43 15.68 2.75 30.16
N SER A 44 15.94 1.49 29.82
CA SER A 44 15.02 0.62 29.08
C SER A 44 14.01 -0.10 29.96
N LYS A 45 14.01 0.09 31.29
CA LYS A 45 13.13 -0.63 32.22
C LYS A 45 11.65 -0.54 31.83
N GLU A 46 11.16 0.66 31.49
CA GLU A 46 9.78 0.86 31.07
C GLU A 46 9.48 0.10 29.76
N ALA A 47 10.45 0.06 28.83
CA ALA A 47 10.34 -0.70 27.60
C ALA A 47 10.22 -2.20 27.87
N LYS A 48 11.05 -2.74 28.77
CA LYS A 48 11.00 -4.16 29.16
C LYS A 48 9.68 -4.50 29.83
N VAL A 49 9.20 -3.68 30.79
CA VAL A 49 7.88 -3.85 31.43
C VAL A 49 6.76 -3.84 30.41
N TYR A 50 6.80 -2.91 29.44
CA TYR A 50 5.82 -2.89 28.36
C TYR A 50 5.86 -4.18 27.52
N LEU A 51 7.04 -4.65 27.11
CA LEU A 51 7.20 -5.89 26.34
C LEU A 51 6.70 -7.11 27.14
N GLU A 52 7.00 -7.18 28.44
CA GLU A 52 6.50 -8.24 29.31
C GLU A 52 4.96 -8.23 29.42
N SER A 53 4.35 -7.04 29.49
CA SER A 53 2.88 -6.92 29.49
C SER A 53 2.27 -7.44 28.19
N ARG A 54 3.01 -7.39 27.08
CA ARG A 54 2.68 -7.94 25.77
C ARG A 54 3.11 -9.41 25.60
N LYS A 55 3.54 -10.08 26.68
CA LYS A 55 4.01 -11.47 26.70
C LYS A 55 5.32 -11.74 25.94
N PHE A 56 6.19 -10.74 25.84
CA PHE A 56 7.52 -10.87 25.27
C PHE A 56 8.56 -10.76 26.40
N ASP A 57 9.31 -11.83 26.64
CA ASP A 57 10.37 -11.90 27.63
C ASP A 57 11.76 -11.52 27.05
N ASN A 58 12.81 -11.59 27.88
CA ASN A 58 14.17 -11.27 27.45
C ASN A 58 14.68 -12.20 26.32
N ASN A 59 14.24 -13.47 26.28
CA ASN A 59 14.62 -14.38 25.19
C ASN A 59 13.98 -13.93 23.86
N ASP A 60 12.74 -13.45 23.91
CA ASP A 60 12.04 -12.91 22.75
C ASP A 60 12.70 -11.61 22.29
N ILE A 61 13.07 -10.71 23.21
CA ILE A 61 13.78 -9.47 22.91
C ILE A 61 15.05 -9.79 22.10
N ASN A 62 15.84 -10.74 22.58
CA ASN A 62 17.07 -11.17 21.92
C ASN A 62 16.79 -11.86 20.57
N LYS A 63 15.82 -12.80 20.54
CA LYS A 63 15.45 -13.56 19.34
C LYS A 63 15.03 -12.65 18.19
N TYR A 64 14.21 -11.66 18.48
CA TYR A 64 13.67 -10.73 17.46
C TYR A 64 14.52 -9.48 17.29
N SER A 65 15.62 -9.35 18.02
CA SER A 65 16.50 -8.16 18.04
C SER A 65 15.72 -6.89 18.35
N ILE A 66 14.70 -6.99 19.24
CA ILE A 66 13.96 -5.83 19.73
C ILE A 66 14.94 -4.98 20.53
N SER A 67 14.99 -3.71 20.26
CA SER A 67 15.98 -2.82 20.81
C SER A 67 15.34 -1.53 21.33
N PHE A 68 16.16 -0.59 21.82
CA PHE A 68 15.66 0.62 22.46
C PHE A 68 16.50 1.83 22.08
N ILE A 69 15.87 2.97 21.87
CA ILE A 69 16.51 4.27 21.82
C ILE A 69 16.07 5.13 22.99
N ASP A 70 17.03 5.59 23.76
CA ASP A 70 16.82 6.43 24.94
C ASP A 70 16.34 7.85 24.54
N LYS A 71 15.79 8.56 25.51
CA LYS A 71 15.54 9.99 25.45
C LYS A 71 16.82 10.83 25.58
N ASP A 72 17.90 10.27 26.10
CA ASP A 72 19.21 10.93 26.28
C ASP A 72 19.95 10.98 24.93
N GLU A 73 19.82 12.12 24.26
CA GLU A 73 20.49 12.37 22.98
C GLU A 73 22.02 12.51 23.12
N ASP A 74 22.53 12.92 24.28
CA ASP A 74 23.97 13.15 24.44
C ASP A 74 24.76 11.86 24.34
N LYS A 75 24.24 10.77 24.93
CA LYS A 75 24.83 9.45 24.82
C LYS A 75 24.85 8.95 23.36
N PHE A 76 23.73 9.11 22.66
CA PHE A 76 23.62 8.76 21.26
C PHE A 76 24.56 9.58 20.37
N ASN A 77 24.57 10.91 20.56
CA ASN A 77 25.43 11.80 19.81
C ASN A 77 26.93 11.51 20.05
N LYS A 78 27.31 11.17 21.29
CA LYS A 78 28.68 10.73 21.62
C LYS A 78 29.05 9.45 20.89
N TYR A 79 28.15 8.47 20.87
CA TYR A 79 28.35 7.21 20.12
C TYR A 79 28.52 7.48 18.62
N CYS A 80 27.63 8.26 18.01
CA CYS A 80 27.73 8.65 16.60
C CYS A 80 29.07 9.31 16.27
N LYS A 81 29.51 10.26 17.13
CA LYS A 81 30.80 10.94 16.95
C LYS A 81 31.97 9.97 17.01
N THR A 82 31.97 9.02 17.95
CA THR A 82 33.05 8.04 18.11
C THR A 82 33.14 7.09 16.92
N ASN A 83 32.00 6.77 16.28
CA ASN A 83 31.91 5.86 15.14
C ASN A 83 31.82 6.60 13.78
N GLU A 84 32.15 7.89 13.73
CA GLU A 84 32.15 8.72 12.51
C GLU A 84 30.81 8.69 11.75
N ILE A 85 29.69 8.61 12.52
CA ILE A 85 28.34 8.69 11.97
C ILE A 85 27.89 10.15 12.04
N THR A 86 27.78 10.79 10.88
CA THR A 86 27.38 12.20 10.78
C THR A 86 25.86 12.39 10.80
N ARG A 87 25.42 13.63 10.97
CA ARG A 87 24.01 13.98 10.84
C ARG A 87 23.46 13.70 9.43
N ASP A 88 24.28 13.92 8.39
CA ASP A 88 23.91 13.58 7.01
C ASP A 88 23.75 12.06 6.84
N ASP A 89 24.59 11.25 7.48
CA ASP A 89 24.42 9.80 7.47
C ASP A 89 23.11 9.37 8.12
N LEU A 90 22.76 9.95 9.28
CA LEU A 90 21.49 9.68 9.95
C LEU A 90 20.29 10.07 9.08
N LYS A 91 20.39 11.17 8.34
CA LYS A 91 19.36 11.59 7.37
C LYS A 91 19.25 10.59 6.22
N ARG A 92 20.37 10.22 5.62
CA ARG A 92 20.42 9.23 4.51
C ARG A 92 20.00 7.83 4.93
N LEU A 93 20.11 7.48 6.21
CA LEU A 93 19.63 6.23 6.80
C LEU A 93 18.17 6.28 7.27
N GLY A 94 17.51 7.44 7.13
CA GLY A 94 16.10 7.59 7.45
C GLY A 94 15.78 7.76 8.93
N PHE A 95 16.76 8.21 9.76
CA PHE A 95 16.57 8.48 11.18
C PHE A 95 16.12 9.92 11.48
N MET A 96 16.05 10.77 10.46
CA MET A 96 15.67 12.16 10.60
C MET A 96 14.43 12.50 9.78
N SER A 97 13.62 13.42 10.31
CA SER A 97 12.47 13.99 9.61
C SER A 97 12.92 15.02 8.55
N SER A 98 11.98 15.47 7.71
CA SER A 98 12.20 16.57 6.75
C SER A 98 12.70 17.85 7.42
N ASN A 99 12.30 18.10 8.67
CA ASN A 99 12.73 19.24 9.48
C ASN A 99 14.05 18.97 10.24
N GLU A 100 14.79 17.95 9.86
CA GLU A 100 16.07 17.55 10.45
C GLU A 100 16.04 17.21 11.95
N ASN A 101 14.89 16.85 12.48
CA ASN A 101 14.75 16.33 13.84
C ASN A 101 14.89 14.81 13.86
N MET A 102 15.48 14.28 14.95
CA MET A 102 15.51 12.84 15.18
C MET A 102 14.10 12.27 15.26
N LEU A 103 13.82 11.21 14.48
CA LEU A 103 12.51 10.54 14.46
C LEU A 103 12.27 9.71 15.70
N PHE A 104 13.31 9.04 16.17
CA PHE A 104 13.19 8.09 17.27
C PHE A 104 13.80 8.70 18.55
N LYS A 105 12.99 8.68 19.59
CA LYS A 105 13.35 9.14 20.94
C LYS A 105 12.44 8.44 21.94
N ASN A 106 13.01 7.83 22.96
CA ASN A 106 12.29 7.05 23.97
C ASN A 106 11.36 6.01 23.36
N ARG A 107 11.90 5.13 22.49
CA ARG A 107 11.10 4.15 21.74
C ARG A 107 11.69 2.75 21.82
N ILE A 108 10.79 1.78 21.88
CA ILE A 108 11.10 0.39 21.53
C ILE A 108 11.32 0.34 20.02
N MET A 109 12.42 -0.26 19.57
CA MET A 109 12.85 -0.29 18.18
C MET A 109 12.70 -1.71 17.62
N PHE A 110 12.01 -1.84 16.50
CA PHE A 110 11.81 -3.07 15.75
C PHE A 110 12.65 -3.00 14.47
N PRO A 111 13.69 -3.82 14.31
CA PRO A 111 14.52 -3.79 13.11
C PRO A 111 13.71 -4.29 11.89
N ILE A 112 13.70 -3.49 10.83
CA ILE A 112 13.15 -3.88 9.54
C ILE A 112 14.29 -4.51 8.74
N LEU A 113 14.07 -5.74 8.27
CA LEU A 113 15.10 -6.54 7.63
C LEU A 113 14.97 -6.54 6.11
N SER A 114 16.10 -6.60 5.43
CA SER A 114 16.16 -7.01 4.02
C SER A 114 15.84 -8.51 3.90
N PHE A 115 15.52 -8.99 2.70
CA PHE A 115 15.37 -10.43 2.45
C PHE A 115 16.67 -11.24 2.63
N ARG A 116 17.80 -10.57 2.94
CA ARG A 116 19.08 -11.19 3.32
C ARG A 116 19.33 -11.18 4.83
N ASN A 117 18.34 -10.69 5.58
CA ASN A 117 18.41 -10.47 7.03
C ASN A 117 19.35 -9.34 7.48
N ASP A 118 19.76 -8.44 6.59
CA ASP A 118 20.45 -7.21 6.98
C ASP A 118 19.43 -6.22 7.56
N VAL A 119 19.78 -5.50 8.61
CA VAL A 119 18.93 -4.41 9.14
C VAL A 119 19.00 -3.22 8.18
N ILE A 120 17.86 -2.77 7.67
CA ILE A 120 17.79 -1.68 6.68
C ILE A 120 17.03 -0.44 7.18
N ALA A 121 16.23 -0.59 8.23
CA ALA A 121 15.43 0.48 8.84
C ALA A 121 14.89 0.04 10.20
N TYR A 122 14.09 0.90 10.82
CA TYR A 122 13.41 0.61 12.07
C TYR A 122 11.95 1.09 12.07
N GLY A 123 11.11 0.32 12.79
CA GLY A 123 9.89 0.82 13.38
C GLY A 123 10.13 1.18 14.84
N GLY A 124 9.49 2.23 15.33
CA GLY A 124 9.64 2.68 16.72
C GLY A 124 8.30 2.85 17.42
N ARG A 125 8.08 2.14 18.54
CA ARG A 125 6.91 2.27 19.44
C ARG A 125 7.24 3.21 20.58
N ALA A 126 6.49 4.31 20.73
CA ALA A 126 6.66 5.22 21.86
C ALA A 126 6.32 4.50 23.18
N ILE A 127 7.11 4.76 24.21
CA ILE A 127 6.84 4.30 25.58
C ILE A 127 5.97 5.31 26.31
N ASP A 128 6.21 6.58 26.06
CA ASP A 128 5.45 7.70 26.58
C ASP A 128 4.34 8.15 25.59
N ASP A 129 3.51 9.10 26.05
CA ASP A 129 2.45 9.68 25.24
C ASP A 129 2.93 10.82 24.32
N PHE A 130 4.25 10.97 24.15
CA PHE A 130 4.81 12.02 23.32
C PHE A 130 4.91 11.61 21.85
N GLY A 131 4.11 12.24 21.01
CA GLY A 131 4.10 12.03 19.56
C GLY A 131 3.32 10.76 19.12
N PRO A 132 3.46 10.35 17.86
CA PRO A 132 2.75 9.20 17.32
C PRO A 132 3.13 7.90 18.03
N LYS A 133 2.13 7.04 18.31
CA LYS A 133 2.31 5.74 18.94
C LYS A 133 3.34 4.87 18.21
N TYR A 134 3.28 4.85 16.88
CA TYR A 134 4.26 4.18 16.02
C TYR A 134 4.84 5.16 15.01
N LEU A 135 6.13 4.99 14.73
CA LEU A 135 6.86 5.69 13.67
C LEU A 135 7.75 4.70 12.93
N ASN A 136 7.94 4.93 11.64
CA ASN A 136 8.91 4.19 10.82
C ASN A 136 10.02 5.12 10.38
N SER A 137 11.20 4.57 10.11
CA SER A 137 12.25 5.28 9.39
C SER A 137 11.69 5.95 8.13
N SER A 138 12.21 7.11 7.80
CA SER A 138 11.95 7.72 6.50
C SER A 138 12.55 6.86 5.37
N ASP A 139 12.09 7.05 4.15
CA ASP A 139 12.73 6.47 2.98
C ASP A 139 14.22 6.84 2.96
N SER A 140 15.05 5.88 2.64
CA SER A 140 16.50 5.99 2.76
C SER A 140 17.24 5.31 1.60
N VAL A 141 18.56 5.33 1.64
CA VAL A 141 19.41 4.60 0.68
C VAL A 141 19.27 3.08 0.82
N LEU A 142 18.86 2.58 2.01
CA LEU A 142 18.69 1.15 2.29
C LEU A 142 17.22 0.71 2.28
N TYR A 143 16.27 1.62 2.52
CA TYR A 143 14.88 1.30 2.81
C TYR A 143 13.90 2.15 2.01
N LYS A 144 12.85 1.50 1.51
CA LYS A 144 11.70 2.14 0.86
C LYS A 144 10.40 1.58 1.45
N LYS A 145 9.58 2.43 2.07
CA LYS A 145 8.32 2.00 2.72
C LYS A 145 7.40 1.23 1.79
N ASN A 146 7.28 1.66 0.55
CA ASN A 146 6.42 1.03 -0.43
C ASN A 146 6.94 -0.30 -1.01
N ARG A 147 8.15 -0.75 -0.63
CA ARG A 147 8.76 -1.99 -1.14
C ARG A 147 9.10 -2.99 -0.06
N ASN A 148 9.33 -2.52 1.15
CA ASN A 148 9.78 -3.34 2.25
C ASN A 148 8.62 -3.67 3.18
N LEU A 149 8.70 -4.86 3.78
CA LEU A 149 7.77 -5.35 4.79
C LEU A 149 8.56 -5.61 6.07
N TYR A 150 7.88 -5.56 7.20
CA TYR A 150 8.40 -6.06 8.46
C TYR A 150 8.15 -7.56 8.56
N PHE A 151 9.17 -8.32 8.94
CA PHE A 151 9.12 -9.77 9.19
C PHE A 151 10.30 -10.21 10.07
N THR A 152 10.25 -11.45 10.59
CA THR A 152 11.32 -12.03 11.40
C THR A 152 12.40 -12.71 10.54
N LYS A 153 13.57 -12.96 11.09
CA LYS A 153 14.71 -13.59 10.38
C LYS A 153 14.36 -14.93 9.70
N ASP A 154 13.41 -15.67 10.29
CA ASP A 154 13.00 -17.00 9.79
C ASP A 154 11.94 -16.93 8.67
N PHE A 155 11.47 -15.74 8.30
CA PHE A 155 10.36 -15.52 7.38
C PHE A 155 10.46 -16.32 6.08
N ILE A 156 11.56 -16.18 5.35
CA ILE A 156 11.74 -16.84 4.05
C ILE A 156 11.75 -18.35 4.19
N THR A 157 12.48 -18.86 5.20
CA THR A 157 12.61 -20.30 5.44
C THR A 157 11.27 -20.92 5.80
N GLU A 158 10.53 -20.30 6.71
CA GLU A 158 9.21 -20.79 7.12
C GLU A 158 8.16 -20.60 6.02
N THR A 159 8.21 -19.51 5.23
CA THR A 159 7.32 -19.34 4.08
C THR A 159 7.50 -20.46 3.05
N LYS A 160 8.76 -20.78 2.70
CA LYS A 160 9.05 -21.88 1.77
C LYS A 160 8.63 -23.25 2.31
N LYS A 161 8.83 -23.47 3.60
CA LYS A 161 8.48 -24.72 4.28
C LYS A 161 6.97 -24.93 4.39
N LYS A 162 6.24 -23.90 4.76
CA LYS A 162 4.78 -23.95 4.94
C LYS A 162 4.01 -23.76 3.63
N GLY A 163 4.61 -23.13 2.63
CA GLY A 163 4.00 -22.88 1.32
C GLY A 163 2.99 -21.74 1.29
N TYR A 164 2.88 -20.94 2.35
CA TYR A 164 2.00 -19.77 2.44
C TYR A 164 2.59 -18.70 3.35
N VAL A 165 2.03 -17.49 3.31
CA VAL A 165 2.44 -16.36 4.14
C VAL A 165 1.23 -15.73 4.83
N PHE A 166 1.40 -15.26 6.07
CA PHE A 166 0.46 -14.36 6.71
C PHE A 166 0.78 -12.91 6.38
N LEU A 167 -0.24 -12.13 5.99
CA LEU A 167 -0.17 -10.66 5.95
C LEU A 167 -1.03 -10.10 7.07
N VAL A 168 -0.40 -9.32 7.95
CA VAL A 168 -0.99 -8.68 9.13
C VAL A 168 -0.65 -7.19 9.17
N GLU A 169 -1.25 -6.40 10.07
CA GLU A 169 -1.08 -4.94 10.03
C GLU A 169 0.16 -4.45 10.77
N GLY A 170 0.50 -5.02 11.92
CA GLY A 170 1.47 -4.45 12.85
C GLY A 170 2.67 -5.33 13.17
N TYR A 171 3.62 -4.72 13.87
CA TYR A 171 4.84 -5.38 14.37
C TYR A 171 4.51 -6.51 15.33
N PHE A 172 3.64 -6.22 16.30
CA PHE A 172 3.28 -7.20 17.32
C PHE A 172 2.50 -8.38 16.77
N ASP A 173 1.71 -8.19 15.69
CA ASP A 173 0.99 -9.30 15.04
C ASP A 173 1.97 -10.29 14.42
N VAL A 174 3.00 -9.78 13.72
CA VAL A 174 4.09 -10.61 13.18
C VAL A 174 4.81 -11.37 14.29
N LEU A 175 5.16 -10.70 15.38
CA LEU A 175 5.86 -11.30 16.51
C LEU A 175 4.99 -12.31 17.24
N SER A 176 3.70 -12.01 17.44
CA SER A 176 2.73 -12.92 18.07
C SER A 176 2.52 -14.18 17.23
N LEU A 177 2.39 -14.07 15.91
CA LEU A 177 2.34 -15.21 15.01
C LEU A 177 3.63 -16.04 15.10
N SER A 178 4.79 -15.38 15.15
CA SER A 178 6.06 -16.11 15.31
C SER A 178 6.14 -16.88 16.63
N LYS A 179 5.61 -16.34 17.73
CA LYS A 179 5.49 -17.05 19.02
C LYS A 179 4.49 -18.19 18.98
N LEU A 180 3.43 -18.08 18.18
CA LEU A 180 2.48 -19.15 17.92
C LEU A 180 3.03 -20.23 16.97
N GLY A 181 4.28 -20.10 16.48
CA GLY A 181 4.94 -21.05 15.59
C GLY A 181 4.78 -20.74 14.09
N PHE A 182 4.42 -19.50 13.75
CA PHE A 182 4.17 -19.04 12.39
C PHE A 182 5.08 -17.86 12.02
N SER A 183 6.40 -18.09 11.94
CA SER A 183 7.36 -17.06 11.54
C SER A 183 7.27 -16.67 10.05
N ASN A 184 6.36 -17.27 9.29
CA ASN A 184 6.01 -16.90 7.90
C ASN A 184 4.98 -15.74 7.85
N ALA A 185 5.13 -14.76 8.72
CA ALA A 185 4.27 -13.59 8.81
C ALA A 185 5.02 -12.31 8.40
N ALA A 186 4.32 -11.41 7.70
CA ALA A 186 4.85 -10.10 7.29
C ALA A 186 3.79 -9.00 7.42
N SER A 187 4.25 -7.76 7.59
CA SER A 187 3.39 -6.58 7.79
C SER A 187 3.90 -5.38 6.99
N PRO A 188 3.02 -4.56 6.39
CA PRO A 188 3.38 -3.25 5.84
C PRO A 188 3.63 -2.20 6.95
N SER A 189 3.40 -2.57 8.23
CA SER A 189 3.76 -1.80 9.44
C SER A 189 3.25 -0.36 9.45
N GLY A 190 1.92 -0.21 9.39
CA GLY A 190 1.25 1.10 9.51
C GLY A 190 1.22 1.90 8.21
N THR A 191 1.43 1.23 7.07
CA THR A 191 1.15 1.77 5.74
C THR A 191 0.19 0.84 5.00
N ALA A 192 -0.56 1.38 4.04
CA ALA A 192 -1.37 0.51 3.19
C ALA A 192 -0.47 -0.44 2.38
N LEU A 193 -0.90 -1.71 2.22
CA LEU A 193 -0.19 -2.69 1.43
C LEU A 193 -0.09 -2.22 -0.04
N THR A 194 1.11 -2.30 -0.62
CA THR A 194 1.39 -1.88 -1.99
C THR A 194 1.58 -3.07 -2.92
N LEU A 195 1.45 -2.83 -4.23
CA LEU A 195 1.73 -3.82 -5.26
C LEU A 195 3.16 -4.37 -5.14
N GLN A 196 4.16 -3.50 -4.92
CA GLN A 196 5.57 -3.91 -4.81
C GLN A 196 5.82 -4.80 -3.60
N GLN A 197 5.15 -4.53 -2.48
CA GLN A 197 5.22 -5.38 -1.28
C GLN A 197 4.57 -6.74 -1.56
N LEU A 198 3.40 -6.76 -2.20
CA LEU A 198 2.70 -8.00 -2.56
C LEU A 198 3.52 -8.84 -3.55
N GLU A 199 4.12 -8.21 -4.58
CA GLU A 199 5.03 -8.88 -5.51
C GLU A 199 6.27 -9.46 -4.82
N SER A 200 6.80 -8.76 -3.80
CA SER A 200 7.95 -9.26 -3.06
C SER A 200 7.65 -10.57 -2.32
N VAL A 201 6.46 -10.70 -1.77
CA VAL A 201 5.95 -11.94 -1.14
C VAL A 201 5.67 -13.02 -2.17
N ALA A 202 5.07 -12.64 -3.31
CA ALA A 202 4.73 -13.55 -4.42
C ALA A 202 5.94 -14.30 -5.01
N ARG A 203 7.16 -13.81 -4.78
CA ARG A 203 8.40 -14.53 -5.16
C ARG A 203 8.59 -15.84 -4.40
N TYR A 204 8.05 -15.96 -3.20
CA TYR A 204 8.26 -17.09 -2.31
C TYR A 204 7.07 -18.05 -2.26
N THR A 205 5.85 -17.54 -2.43
CA THR A 205 4.61 -18.32 -2.43
C THR A 205 3.51 -17.59 -3.20
N ASN A 206 2.52 -18.33 -3.71
CA ASN A 206 1.29 -17.76 -4.27
C ASN A 206 0.10 -17.83 -3.28
N LYS A 207 0.29 -18.42 -2.10
CA LYS A 207 -0.76 -18.55 -1.08
C LYS A 207 -0.57 -17.52 0.02
N ILE A 208 -1.59 -16.71 0.25
CA ILE A 208 -1.59 -15.62 1.22
C ILE A 208 -2.78 -15.79 2.16
N LEU A 209 -2.52 -15.72 3.46
CA LEU A 209 -3.53 -15.65 4.51
C LEU A 209 -3.51 -14.23 5.09
N ILE A 210 -4.54 -13.47 4.85
CA ILE A 210 -4.72 -12.13 5.41
C ILE A 210 -5.36 -12.26 6.79
N CYS A 211 -4.81 -11.53 7.76
CA CYS A 211 -5.42 -11.35 9.06
C CYS A 211 -5.19 -9.89 9.50
N PHE A 212 -5.98 -8.98 8.97
CA PHE A 212 -5.98 -7.57 9.36
C PHE A 212 -6.87 -7.34 10.58
N ASP A 213 -6.77 -6.15 11.17
CA ASP A 213 -7.55 -5.77 12.34
C ASP A 213 -9.06 -5.97 12.11
N ASN A 214 -9.75 -6.42 13.15
CA ASN A 214 -11.20 -6.70 13.08
C ASN A 214 -12.02 -5.41 13.24
N ASP A 215 -11.69 -4.40 12.43
CA ASP A 215 -12.36 -3.10 12.41
C ASP A 215 -12.59 -2.63 10.96
N GLU A 216 -13.23 -1.47 10.79
CA GLU A 216 -13.53 -0.90 9.47
C GLU A 216 -12.26 -0.60 8.65
N ALA A 217 -11.15 -0.22 9.31
CA ALA A 217 -9.89 0.07 8.64
C ALA A 217 -9.27 -1.21 8.06
N GLY A 218 -9.28 -2.33 8.83
CA GLY A 218 -8.82 -3.64 8.37
C GLY A 218 -9.67 -4.19 7.22
N LEU A 219 -10.99 -3.94 7.25
CA LEU A 219 -11.87 -4.32 6.14
C LEU A 219 -11.53 -3.54 4.86
N LYS A 220 -11.32 -2.23 4.95
CA LYS A 220 -10.87 -1.39 3.82
C LYS A 220 -9.49 -1.81 3.31
N ALA A 221 -8.57 -2.17 4.21
CA ALA A 221 -7.27 -2.70 3.84
C ALA A 221 -7.40 -4.02 3.05
N THR A 222 -8.33 -4.90 3.45
CA THR A 222 -8.65 -6.14 2.73
C THR A 222 -9.23 -5.86 1.34
N GLU A 223 -10.18 -4.91 1.21
CA GLU A 223 -10.72 -4.49 -0.09
C GLU A 223 -9.63 -3.96 -1.03
N ARG A 224 -8.66 -3.23 -0.49
CA ARG A 224 -7.53 -2.72 -1.29
C ARG A 224 -6.67 -3.86 -1.87
N VAL A 225 -6.57 -5.00 -1.20
CA VAL A 225 -5.85 -6.15 -1.75
C VAL A 225 -6.50 -6.64 -3.04
N LEU A 226 -7.83 -6.58 -3.17
CA LEU A 226 -8.53 -6.91 -4.43
C LEU A 226 -8.09 -6.00 -5.59
N GLU A 227 -7.78 -4.72 -5.32
CA GLU A 227 -7.38 -3.75 -6.35
C GLU A 227 -6.00 -4.07 -6.92
N ILE A 228 -5.09 -4.56 -6.07
CA ILE A 228 -3.69 -4.77 -6.45
C ILE A 228 -3.36 -6.22 -6.82
N LYS A 229 -4.14 -7.22 -6.35
CA LYS A 229 -3.81 -8.65 -6.56
C LYS A 229 -3.70 -9.05 -8.03
N ASN A 230 -4.57 -8.48 -8.89
CA ASN A 230 -4.60 -8.80 -10.32
C ASN A 230 -3.46 -8.14 -11.11
N GLN A 231 -2.75 -7.18 -10.52
CA GLN A 231 -1.58 -6.52 -11.10
C GLN A 231 -0.28 -7.28 -10.80
N VAL A 232 -0.32 -8.23 -9.86
CA VAL A 232 0.84 -9.06 -9.51
C VAL A 232 1.14 -10.01 -10.66
N SER A 233 2.43 -10.21 -10.95
CA SER A 233 2.90 -11.06 -12.05
C SER A 233 2.53 -12.55 -11.93
N LYS A 234 2.11 -12.99 -10.74
CA LYS A 234 1.65 -14.35 -10.45
C LYS A 234 0.20 -14.33 -9.98
N GLN A 235 -0.56 -15.35 -10.38
CA GLN A 235 -1.88 -15.59 -9.80
C GLN A 235 -1.74 -15.94 -8.32
N LEU A 236 -2.42 -15.19 -7.46
CA LEU A 236 -2.41 -15.37 -6.01
C LEU A 236 -3.67 -16.06 -5.53
N GLU A 237 -3.50 -16.96 -4.59
CA GLU A 237 -4.57 -17.61 -3.81
C GLU A 237 -4.63 -16.87 -2.45
N ILE A 238 -5.65 -16.06 -2.25
CA ILE A 238 -5.76 -15.19 -1.08
C ILE A 238 -6.97 -15.59 -0.26
N HIS A 239 -6.71 -15.94 0.99
CA HIS A 239 -7.73 -16.22 2.00
C HIS A 239 -7.62 -15.22 3.15
N CYS A 240 -8.72 -15.00 3.84
CA CYS A 240 -8.80 -14.13 5.00
C CYS A 240 -9.22 -14.94 6.23
N LEU A 241 -8.56 -14.71 7.36
CA LEU A 241 -8.97 -15.27 8.64
C LEU A 241 -10.08 -14.40 9.26
N ASP A 242 -11.17 -15.02 9.67
CA ASP A 242 -12.24 -14.36 10.41
C ASP A 242 -11.94 -14.39 11.91
N LEU A 243 -11.49 -13.26 12.45
CA LEU A 243 -11.28 -13.13 13.89
C LEU A 243 -12.65 -13.07 14.59
N PRO A 244 -12.84 -13.83 15.70
CA PRO A 244 -13.99 -13.63 16.58
C PRO A 244 -14.09 -12.19 17.06
N SER A 245 -15.32 -11.71 17.25
CA SER A 245 -15.61 -10.31 17.58
C SER A 245 -15.02 -9.84 18.93
N GLU A 246 -14.66 -10.77 19.82
CA GLU A 246 -13.96 -10.48 21.07
C GLU A 246 -12.50 -10.09 20.88
N PHE A 247 -11.90 -10.29 19.71
CA PHE A 247 -10.50 -9.95 19.42
C PHE A 247 -10.41 -8.89 18.34
N LYS A 248 -9.59 -7.89 18.61
CA LYS A 248 -9.30 -6.84 17.64
C LYS A 248 -8.28 -7.31 16.58
N ASP A 249 -7.22 -7.93 17.02
CA ASP A 249 -6.05 -8.31 16.21
C ASP A 249 -5.43 -9.63 16.70
N ILE A 250 -4.45 -10.15 15.97
CA ILE A 250 -3.73 -11.38 16.33
C ILE A 250 -2.92 -11.22 17.61
N SER A 251 -2.41 -10.03 17.89
CA SER A 251 -1.67 -9.79 19.14
C SER A 251 -2.56 -10.01 20.35
N GLU A 252 -3.82 -9.54 20.29
CA GLU A 252 -4.78 -9.74 21.37
C GLU A 252 -5.15 -11.22 21.55
N VAL A 253 -5.33 -11.97 20.46
CA VAL A 253 -5.52 -13.44 20.52
C VAL A 253 -4.34 -14.09 21.24
N PHE A 254 -3.11 -13.76 20.85
CA PHE A 254 -1.90 -14.29 21.45
C PHE A 254 -1.79 -13.95 22.95
N GLU A 255 -2.10 -12.71 23.33
CA GLU A 255 -1.97 -12.23 24.71
C GLU A 255 -3.01 -12.80 25.67
N THR A 256 -4.23 -13.03 25.19
CA THR A 256 -5.37 -13.38 26.02
C THR A 256 -5.76 -14.85 25.93
N LYS A 257 -5.77 -15.43 24.71
CA LYS A 257 -6.28 -16.78 24.45
C LYS A 257 -5.55 -17.46 23.28
N PRO A 258 -4.25 -17.73 23.40
CA PRO A 258 -3.41 -18.23 22.30
C PRO A 258 -3.89 -19.57 21.71
N GLU A 259 -4.58 -20.41 22.51
CA GLU A 259 -5.15 -21.68 22.06
C GLU A 259 -6.27 -21.49 21.02
N ALA A 260 -7.00 -20.34 21.03
CA ALA A 260 -8.05 -20.04 20.07
C ALA A 260 -7.51 -19.90 18.63
N PHE A 261 -6.23 -19.57 18.46
CA PHE A 261 -5.63 -19.39 17.15
C PHE A 261 -5.73 -20.62 16.25
N LYS A 262 -5.69 -21.83 16.83
CA LYS A 262 -5.84 -23.06 16.06
C LYS A 262 -7.20 -23.19 15.38
N ASP A 263 -8.25 -22.70 16.02
CA ASP A 263 -9.61 -22.74 15.49
C ASP A 263 -9.83 -21.57 14.52
N ILE A 264 -9.28 -20.39 14.81
CA ILE A 264 -9.26 -19.25 13.89
C ILE A 264 -8.59 -19.65 12.57
N LEU A 265 -7.44 -20.35 12.63
CA LEU A 265 -6.71 -20.77 11.43
C LEU A 265 -7.52 -21.72 10.53
N LYS A 266 -8.42 -22.53 11.08
CA LYS A 266 -9.31 -23.43 10.31
C LYS A 266 -10.43 -22.67 9.60
N ASN A 267 -10.82 -21.52 10.15
CA ASN A 267 -11.91 -20.68 9.66
C ASN A 267 -11.31 -19.56 8.79
N ASN A 268 -11.09 -19.90 7.53
CA ASN A 268 -10.63 -18.94 6.54
C ASN A 268 -11.46 -19.08 5.27
N ASP A 269 -11.81 -17.95 4.72
CA ASP A 269 -12.61 -17.86 3.50
C ASP A 269 -11.76 -17.23 2.38
N GLU A 270 -12.05 -17.54 1.14
CA GLU A 270 -11.50 -16.80 0.01
C GLU A 270 -11.86 -15.31 0.15
N ILE A 271 -10.97 -14.42 -0.28
CA ILE A 271 -11.06 -12.98 0.03
C ILE A 271 -12.40 -12.35 -0.37
N VAL A 272 -12.99 -12.76 -1.50
CA VAL A 272 -14.28 -12.22 -1.97
C VAL A 272 -15.42 -12.73 -1.08
N GLU A 273 -15.41 -14.03 -0.77
CA GLU A 273 -16.40 -14.63 0.12
C GLU A 273 -16.33 -14.01 1.52
N PHE A 274 -15.10 -13.80 2.04
CA PHE A 274 -14.88 -13.14 3.34
C PHE A 274 -15.49 -11.73 3.38
N LEU A 275 -15.22 -10.90 2.38
CA LEU A 275 -15.77 -9.55 2.29
C LEU A 275 -17.30 -9.56 2.23
N LEU A 276 -17.88 -10.46 1.44
CA LEU A 276 -19.33 -10.62 1.36
C LEU A 276 -19.95 -11.11 2.68
N ILE A 277 -19.28 -12.05 3.38
CA ILE A 277 -19.73 -12.53 4.70
C ILE A 277 -19.73 -11.38 5.72
N LYS A 278 -18.65 -10.57 5.75
CA LYS A 278 -18.55 -9.42 6.66
C LYS A 278 -19.69 -8.42 6.37
N PHE A 279 -19.90 -8.08 5.11
CA PHE A 279 -20.98 -7.16 4.73
C PHE A 279 -22.38 -7.70 5.06
N ILE A 280 -22.65 -8.98 4.81
CA ILE A 280 -23.95 -9.62 5.13
C ILE A 280 -24.21 -9.64 6.65
N LYS A 281 -23.17 -9.76 7.48
CA LYS A 281 -23.32 -9.68 8.95
C LYS A 281 -23.75 -8.29 9.41
N GLU A 282 -23.33 -7.23 8.73
CA GLU A 282 -23.66 -5.84 9.05
C GLU A 282 -24.97 -5.38 8.44
N ASP A 283 -25.27 -5.82 7.20
CA ASP A 283 -26.49 -5.45 6.46
C ASP A 283 -27.14 -6.69 5.83
N THR A 284 -28.33 -7.02 6.29
CA THR A 284 -29.14 -8.16 5.79
C THR A 284 -30.01 -7.81 4.58
N ASN A 285 -30.05 -6.54 4.15
CA ASN A 285 -30.82 -6.13 3.00
C ASN A 285 -30.18 -6.66 1.71
N LYS A 286 -30.87 -7.56 1.01
CA LYS A 286 -30.37 -8.21 -0.21
C LYS A 286 -29.91 -7.20 -1.27
N LYS A 287 -30.60 -6.07 -1.40
CA LYS A 287 -30.26 -5.02 -2.37
C LYS A 287 -28.94 -4.35 -1.99
N ASN A 288 -28.72 -4.05 -0.73
CA ASN A 288 -27.48 -3.43 -0.25
C ASN A 288 -26.29 -4.40 -0.39
N VAL A 289 -26.48 -5.68 -0.03
CA VAL A 289 -25.48 -6.73 -0.24
C VAL A 289 -25.11 -6.84 -1.71
N PHE A 290 -26.08 -6.82 -2.60
CA PHE A 290 -25.84 -6.90 -4.03
C PHE A 290 -25.15 -5.64 -4.58
N ASN A 291 -25.52 -4.45 -4.09
CA ASN A 291 -24.84 -3.20 -4.44
C ASN A 291 -23.38 -3.20 -3.98
N TYR A 292 -23.08 -3.71 -2.80
CA TYR A 292 -21.71 -3.88 -2.34
C TYR A 292 -20.93 -4.87 -3.24
N PHE A 293 -21.55 -6.02 -3.57
CA PHE A 293 -20.94 -6.98 -4.51
C PHE A 293 -20.62 -6.31 -5.84
N ARG A 294 -21.55 -5.54 -6.40
CA ARG A 294 -21.34 -4.80 -7.66
C ARG A 294 -20.15 -3.86 -7.57
N LYS A 295 -20.01 -3.12 -6.46
CA LYS A 295 -18.86 -2.23 -6.24
C LYS A 295 -17.52 -2.97 -6.35
N ILE A 296 -17.44 -4.21 -5.90
CA ILE A 296 -16.19 -4.98 -5.93
C ILE A 296 -15.99 -5.78 -7.23
N THR A 297 -17.02 -5.98 -8.06
CA THR A 297 -16.89 -6.80 -9.29
C THR A 297 -15.88 -6.26 -10.29
N GLY A 298 -15.71 -4.94 -10.39
CA GLY A 298 -14.70 -4.32 -11.24
C GLY A 298 -13.24 -4.67 -10.86
N LYS A 299 -13.04 -5.23 -9.67
CA LYS A 299 -11.74 -5.67 -9.13
C LYS A 299 -11.53 -7.18 -9.29
N LEU A 300 -12.49 -7.90 -9.86
CA LEU A 300 -12.53 -9.37 -9.97
C LEU A 300 -12.37 -9.82 -11.42
N SER A 301 -11.76 -10.99 -11.60
CA SER A 301 -11.81 -11.68 -12.89
C SER A 301 -13.21 -12.23 -13.16
N PRO A 302 -13.59 -12.51 -14.44
CA PRO A 302 -14.88 -13.08 -14.77
C PRO A 302 -15.18 -14.40 -14.03
N LEU A 303 -14.16 -15.22 -13.78
CA LEU A 303 -14.30 -16.47 -13.03
C LEU A 303 -14.61 -16.20 -11.55
N GLU A 304 -13.93 -15.24 -10.93
CA GLU A 304 -14.19 -14.85 -9.54
C GLU A 304 -15.58 -14.26 -9.37
N VAL A 305 -16.05 -13.47 -10.35
CA VAL A 305 -17.44 -12.96 -10.36
C VAL A 305 -18.43 -14.13 -10.42
N ASP A 306 -18.20 -15.13 -11.24
CA ASP A 306 -19.10 -16.28 -11.37
C ASP A 306 -19.15 -17.12 -10.09
N ILE A 307 -18.00 -17.35 -9.43
CA ILE A 307 -17.90 -18.04 -8.13
C ILE A 307 -18.61 -17.23 -7.03
N ALA A 308 -18.39 -15.91 -6.98
CA ALA A 308 -19.05 -15.04 -6.00
C ALA A 308 -20.57 -14.99 -6.20
N LEU A 309 -21.06 -15.07 -7.44
CA LEU A 309 -22.49 -15.18 -7.72
C LEU A 309 -23.08 -16.49 -7.23
N ASP A 310 -22.37 -17.61 -7.33
CA ASP A 310 -22.79 -18.89 -6.74
C ASP A 310 -22.88 -18.81 -5.22
N PHE A 311 -21.91 -18.17 -4.60
CA PHE A 311 -21.93 -17.92 -3.15
C PHE A 311 -23.13 -17.06 -2.73
N LEU A 312 -23.34 -15.92 -3.40
CA LEU A 312 -24.45 -15.01 -3.12
C LEU A 312 -25.83 -15.64 -3.37
N SER A 313 -25.96 -16.44 -4.44
CA SER A 313 -27.17 -17.19 -4.75
C SER A 313 -27.64 -18.03 -3.56
N LYS A 314 -26.71 -18.76 -2.95
CA LYS A 314 -26.94 -19.57 -1.76
C LYS A 314 -27.26 -18.71 -0.51
N LYS A 315 -26.46 -17.67 -0.26
CA LYS A 315 -26.60 -16.82 0.93
C LYS A 315 -27.87 -15.96 0.91
N LEU A 316 -28.23 -15.43 -0.25
CA LEU A 316 -29.41 -14.58 -0.41
C LEU A 316 -30.70 -15.37 -0.74
N ASN A 317 -30.59 -16.71 -0.91
CA ASN A 317 -31.69 -17.54 -1.41
C ASN A 317 -32.34 -16.91 -2.65
N THR A 318 -31.54 -16.67 -3.69
CA THR A 318 -31.93 -16.01 -4.95
C THR A 318 -31.25 -16.75 -6.10
N GLU A 319 -31.97 -17.03 -7.18
CA GLU A 319 -31.41 -17.74 -8.32
C GLU A 319 -30.21 -16.97 -8.94
N LYS A 320 -29.12 -17.67 -9.26
CA LYS A 320 -27.90 -17.09 -9.84
C LYS A 320 -28.21 -16.29 -11.12
N GLU A 321 -29.12 -16.79 -11.95
CA GLU A 321 -29.51 -16.12 -13.20
C GLU A 321 -30.23 -14.78 -12.97
N ILE A 322 -30.91 -14.63 -11.84
CA ILE A 322 -31.53 -13.34 -11.45
C ILE A 322 -30.42 -12.38 -11.07
N LEU A 323 -29.43 -12.82 -10.27
CA LEU A 323 -28.28 -12.00 -9.88
C LEU A 323 -27.44 -11.59 -11.09
N LYS A 324 -27.22 -12.49 -12.06
CA LYS A 324 -26.54 -12.16 -13.31
C LYS A 324 -27.28 -11.11 -14.14
N ARG A 325 -28.61 -11.25 -14.26
CA ARG A 325 -29.43 -10.25 -14.97
C ARG A 325 -29.37 -8.88 -14.28
N GLU A 326 -29.48 -8.87 -12.96
CA GLU A 326 -29.38 -7.62 -12.17
C GLU A 326 -28.01 -6.96 -12.31
N LEU A 327 -26.94 -7.75 -12.40
CA LEU A 327 -25.58 -7.24 -12.65
C LEU A 327 -25.48 -6.60 -14.03
N ASN A 328 -26.07 -7.23 -15.08
CA ASN A 328 -26.03 -6.76 -16.46
C ASN A 328 -27.03 -5.64 -16.74
N PHE A 329 -28.22 -5.70 -16.12
CA PHE A 329 -29.31 -4.74 -16.35
C PHE A 329 -28.94 -3.30 -15.98
N GLN A 330 -28.14 -3.13 -14.92
CA GLN A 330 -27.70 -1.79 -14.52
C GLN A 330 -26.38 -1.39 -15.20
N SER A 331 -25.62 -2.30 -15.79
CA SER A 331 -24.51 -1.89 -16.68
C SER A 331 -25.01 -1.16 -17.92
N GLU A 332 -26.27 -1.37 -18.33
CA GLU A 332 -26.91 -0.60 -19.41
C GLU A 332 -27.55 0.71 -18.89
N SER A 333 -27.94 0.78 -17.60
CA SER A 333 -28.50 2.00 -16.98
C SER A 333 -27.44 2.88 -16.31
N ASP A 334 -26.31 2.32 -15.90
CA ASP A 334 -25.19 3.02 -15.25
C ASP A 334 -24.30 3.80 -16.24
N TYR A 335 -24.60 3.75 -17.54
CA TYR A 335 -24.09 4.77 -18.46
C TYR A 335 -24.61 6.17 -18.13
N GLN A 336 -25.48 6.31 -17.11
CA GLN A 336 -25.95 7.59 -16.55
C GLN A 336 -25.50 7.87 -15.10
N GLU A 337 -24.90 6.91 -14.36
CA GLU A 337 -24.28 7.15 -13.05
C GLU A 337 -22.76 7.07 -13.16
N VAL A 338 -22.15 8.18 -12.88
CA VAL A 338 -20.71 8.45 -12.87
C VAL A 338 -19.96 7.37 -12.06
N SER A 339 -19.05 6.60 -12.67
CA SER A 339 -18.20 5.62 -11.99
C SER A 339 -17.34 6.30 -10.90
N GLU A 340 -16.95 5.58 -9.83
CA GLU A 340 -16.04 6.13 -8.80
C GLU A 340 -14.71 6.63 -9.40
N THR A 341 -14.20 6.02 -10.47
CA THR A 341 -13.08 6.54 -11.27
C THR A 341 -13.37 7.90 -11.90
N THR A 342 -14.63 8.19 -12.24
CA THR A 342 -15.06 9.51 -12.68
C THR A 342 -15.14 10.49 -11.52
N LEU A 343 -15.48 10.02 -10.28
CA LEU A 343 -15.45 10.86 -9.08
C LEU A 343 -14.04 11.31 -8.72
N ASP A 344 -13.03 10.42 -8.79
CA ASP A 344 -11.64 10.80 -8.57
C ASP A 344 -11.13 11.77 -9.63
N SER A 345 -11.46 11.55 -10.91
CA SER A 345 -11.09 12.47 -11.98
C SER A 345 -11.87 13.80 -11.91
N ILE A 346 -13.13 13.79 -11.47
CA ILE A 346 -13.90 14.99 -11.20
C ILE A 346 -13.32 15.76 -10.01
N SER A 347 -12.91 15.06 -8.94
CA SER A 347 -12.25 15.66 -7.77
C SER A 347 -10.95 16.35 -8.18
N ILE A 348 -10.05 15.66 -8.89
CA ILE A 348 -8.80 16.22 -9.41
C ILE A 348 -9.05 17.42 -10.32
N PHE A 349 -10.04 17.33 -11.22
CA PHE A 349 -10.42 18.42 -12.09
C PHE A 349 -10.96 19.63 -11.32
N GLN A 350 -11.80 19.42 -10.31
CA GLN A 350 -12.30 20.47 -9.43
C GLN A 350 -11.16 21.16 -8.69
N ASP A 351 -10.15 20.41 -8.22
CA ASP A 351 -8.98 20.92 -7.55
C ASP A 351 -8.13 21.80 -8.48
N ILE A 352 -7.91 21.38 -9.74
CA ILE A 352 -7.21 22.17 -10.77
C ILE A 352 -7.94 23.48 -11.05
N VAL A 353 -9.25 23.42 -11.28
CA VAL A 353 -10.08 24.60 -11.58
C VAL A 353 -10.11 25.53 -10.37
N THR A 354 -10.24 25.00 -9.15
CA THR A 354 -10.22 25.79 -7.91
C THR A 354 -8.88 26.50 -7.74
N SER A 355 -7.76 25.79 -7.94
CA SER A 355 -6.42 26.37 -7.88
C SER A 355 -6.25 27.50 -8.90
N SER A 356 -6.75 27.33 -10.11
CA SER A 356 -6.70 28.34 -11.17
C SER A 356 -7.54 29.58 -10.86
N ILE A 357 -8.74 29.38 -10.26
CA ILE A 357 -9.62 30.46 -9.82
C ILE A 357 -8.99 31.23 -8.64
N VAL A 358 -8.44 30.52 -7.66
CA VAL A 358 -7.79 31.13 -6.48
C VAL A 358 -6.59 31.96 -6.91
N LYS A 359 -5.78 31.46 -7.85
CA LYS A 359 -4.63 32.20 -8.41
C LYS A 359 -5.05 33.33 -9.36
N ASN A 360 -6.34 33.43 -9.70
CA ASN A 360 -6.88 34.38 -10.66
C ASN A 360 -6.18 34.34 -12.06
N ASN A 361 -5.66 33.15 -12.40
CA ASN A 361 -4.82 32.93 -13.57
C ASN A 361 -5.42 31.83 -14.47
N PHE A 362 -6.39 32.21 -15.32
CA PHE A 362 -6.99 31.30 -16.31
C PHE A 362 -6.06 30.94 -17.47
N GLU A 363 -4.93 31.64 -17.66
CA GLU A 363 -3.94 31.32 -18.72
C GLU A 363 -3.36 29.93 -18.55
N ILE A 364 -3.26 29.43 -17.30
CA ILE A 364 -2.83 28.07 -17.00
C ILE A 364 -3.77 27.04 -17.66
N LEU A 365 -5.09 27.27 -17.59
CA LEU A 365 -6.08 26.40 -18.24
C LEU A 365 -6.02 26.47 -19.78
N ASP A 366 -5.55 27.54 -20.34
CA ASP A 366 -5.37 27.65 -21.81
C ASP A 366 -4.15 26.86 -22.29
N ASN A 367 -3.07 26.88 -21.56
CA ASN A 367 -1.87 26.06 -21.83
C ASN A 367 -2.16 24.57 -21.68
N GLU A 368 -3.07 24.20 -20.78
CA GLU A 368 -3.47 22.83 -20.48
C GLU A 368 -4.70 22.35 -21.29
N LYS A 369 -5.15 23.16 -22.24
CA LYS A 369 -6.33 22.87 -23.07
C LYS A 369 -6.26 21.54 -23.81
N GLU A 370 -5.06 21.11 -24.19
CA GLU A 370 -4.85 19.78 -24.80
C GLU A 370 -5.21 18.63 -23.90
N VAL A 371 -4.91 18.74 -22.59
CA VAL A 371 -5.25 17.72 -21.59
C VAL A 371 -6.75 17.65 -21.38
N LEU A 372 -7.38 18.81 -21.29
CA LEU A 372 -8.80 18.94 -20.99
C LEU A 372 -9.69 18.64 -22.20
N LEU A 373 -9.19 18.83 -23.41
CA LEU A 373 -9.87 18.46 -24.68
C LEU A 373 -9.90 16.93 -24.91
N LEU A 374 -9.26 16.12 -24.06
CA LEU A 374 -9.45 14.67 -24.10
C LEU A 374 -10.88 14.26 -23.70
N ASN A 375 -11.60 15.13 -22.98
CA ASN A 375 -13.00 14.96 -22.64
C ASN A 375 -13.79 16.25 -22.98
N ASP A 376 -14.73 16.13 -23.93
CA ASP A 376 -15.50 17.25 -24.45
C ASP A 376 -16.40 17.92 -23.39
N GLU A 377 -16.87 17.16 -22.36
CA GLU A 377 -17.70 17.71 -21.30
C GLU A 377 -16.90 18.66 -20.39
N TYR A 378 -15.65 18.34 -20.09
CA TYR A 378 -14.78 19.22 -19.30
C TYR A 378 -14.31 20.43 -20.07
N ALA A 379 -14.06 20.31 -21.37
CA ALA A 379 -13.76 21.44 -22.21
C ALA A 379 -14.90 22.47 -22.21
N SER A 380 -16.14 21.99 -22.33
CA SER A 380 -17.34 22.83 -22.26
C SER A 380 -17.53 23.47 -20.87
N LEU A 381 -17.27 22.73 -19.81
CA LEU A 381 -17.33 23.23 -18.41
C LEU A 381 -16.34 24.37 -18.18
N ILE A 382 -15.10 24.23 -18.63
CA ILE A 382 -14.05 25.26 -18.50
C ILE A 382 -14.43 26.52 -19.25
N GLU A 383 -14.96 26.38 -20.46
CA GLU A 383 -15.39 27.53 -21.24
C GLU A 383 -16.54 28.29 -20.56
N ASN A 384 -17.49 27.59 -19.96
CA ASN A 384 -18.56 28.16 -19.13
C ASN A 384 -18.03 28.86 -17.88
N LEU A 385 -17.01 28.25 -17.19
CA LEU A 385 -16.39 28.83 -16.01
C LEU A 385 -15.57 30.07 -16.31
N LYS A 386 -14.89 30.13 -17.45
CA LYS A 386 -14.17 31.34 -17.92
C LYS A 386 -15.11 32.51 -18.16
N ASN A 387 -16.31 32.21 -18.70
CA ASN A 387 -17.31 33.25 -19.03
C ASN A 387 -18.10 33.72 -17.79
N ASN A 388 -18.08 33.00 -16.66
CA ASN A 388 -18.92 33.31 -15.50
C ASN A 388 -18.22 33.09 -14.14
N ASN A 389 -17.11 33.80 -13.93
CA ASN A 389 -16.21 33.65 -12.77
C ASN A 389 -16.90 33.74 -11.39
N LYS A 390 -18.04 34.44 -11.27
CA LYS A 390 -18.74 34.63 -10.00
C LYS A 390 -19.52 33.37 -9.56
N GLN A 391 -20.11 32.65 -10.52
CA GLN A 391 -20.79 31.38 -10.25
C GLN A 391 -19.80 30.25 -10.00
N ALA A 392 -18.61 30.29 -10.61
CA ALA A 392 -17.56 29.31 -10.39
C ALA A 392 -17.08 29.31 -8.92
N LYS A 393 -16.96 30.48 -8.29
CA LYS A 393 -16.54 30.59 -6.87
C LYS A 393 -17.56 30.04 -5.88
N GLU A 394 -18.84 30.05 -6.23
CA GLU A 394 -19.93 29.50 -5.39
C GLU A 394 -20.04 27.97 -5.54
N PHE A 395 -19.60 27.44 -6.69
CA PHE A 395 -19.70 26.00 -7.00
C PHE A 395 -18.58 25.18 -6.39
N LEU A 396 -17.42 25.80 -6.14
CA LEU A 396 -16.19 25.12 -5.71
C LEU A 396 -15.89 25.38 -4.23
N ASN A 397 -16.42 24.55 -3.36
CA ASN A 397 -16.29 24.65 -1.89
C ASN A 397 -15.06 23.86 -1.37
N ILE A 398 -13.89 23.99 -2.02
CA ILE A 398 -12.72 23.16 -1.73
C ILE A 398 -11.48 24.02 -1.44
N SER A 399 -10.71 23.62 -0.42
CA SER A 399 -9.38 24.16 -0.08
C SER A 399 -8.28 23.26 -0.66
N PHE A 400 -7.41 23.83 -1.50
CA PHE A 400 -6.33 23.11 -2.17
C PHE A 400 -4.94 23.75 -1.96
N LEU A 401 -3.88 22.93 -1.94
CA LEU A 401 -2.49 23.35 -1.80
C LEU A 401 -1.84 23.54 -3.18
N PRO A 402 -1.20 24.70 -3.45
CA PRO A 402 -0.69 25.05 -4.79
C PRO A 402 0.43 24.17 -5.36
N ASP A 403 1.13 23.41 -4.51
CA ASP A 403 2.37 22.70 -4.88
C ASP A 403 2.13 21.33 -5.54
N GLU A 404 0.88 20.84 -5.58
CA GLU A 404 0.49 19.55 -6.16
C GLU A 404 -0.16 19.68 -7.55
N TYR A 405 -0.18 20.88 -8.11
CA TYR A 405 -0.90 21.16 -9.36
C TYR A 405 -0.38 20.37 -10.56
N GLU A 406 0.95 20.33 -10.76
CA GLU A 406 1.56 19.62 -11.90
C GLU A 406 1.33 18.12 -11.83
N GLU A 407 1.41 17.54 -10.62
CA GLU A 407 1.13 16.12 -10.39
C GLU A 407 -0.35 15.79 -10.63
N ALA A 408 -1.27 16.62 -10.14
CA ALA A 408 -2.71 16.46 -10.37
C ALA A 408 -3.07 16.52 -11.86
N LEU A 409 -2.45 17.46 -12.59
CA LEU A 409 -2.63 17.59 -14.03
C LEU A 409 -2.08 16.37 -14.80
N ALA A 410 -0.90 15.90 -14.43
CA ALA A 410 -0.30 14.72 -15.04
C ALA A 410 -1.16 13.47 -14.82
N ARG A 411 -1.70 13.26 -13.63
CA ARG A 411 -2.63 12.15 -13.32
C ARG A 411 -3.91 12.24 -14.15
N LEU A 412 -4.49 13.44 -14.28
CA LEU A 412 -5.68 13.67 -15.09
C LEU A 412 -5.42 13.37 -16.57
N PHE A 413 -4.28 13.82 -17.11
CA PHE A 413 -3.87 13.50 -18.47
C PHE A 413 -3.72 12.01 -18.69
N LEU A 414 -3.01 11.30 -17.79
CA LEU A 414 -2.79 9.86 -17.88
C LEU A 414 -4.12 9.09 -17.92
N TYR A 415 -5.07 9.48 -17.07
CA TYR A 415 -6.39 8.87 -17.04
C TYR A 415 -7.15 9.01 -18.36
N PHE A 416 -7.28 10.24 -18.89
CA PHE A 416 -8.02 10.46 -20.14
C PHE A 416 -7.28 9.97 -21.39
N ALA A 417 -5.94 9.98 -21.38
CA ALA A 417 -5.16 9.46 -22.49
C ALA A 417 -5.41 7.97 -22.71
N ASP A 418 -5.53 7.17 -21.65
CA ASP A 418 -5.83 5.75 -21.76
C ASP A 418 -7.21 5.48 -22.34
N ILE A 419 -8.23 6.22 -21.90
CA ILE A 419 -9.60 6.13 -22.44
C ILE A 419 -9.61 6.51 -23.92
N LYS A 420 -8.94 7.60 -24.27
CA LYS A 420 -8.90 8.08 -25.67
C LYS A 420 -8.17 7.13 -26.60
N ILE A 421 -7.04 6.57 -26.14
CA ILE A 421 -6.26 5.56 -26.88
C ILE A 421 -7.14 4.33 -27.14
N GLN A 422 -7.84 3.83 -26.13
CA GLN A 422 -8.72 2.67 -26.29
C GLN A 422 -9.88 2.94 -27.26
N ASN A 423 -10.48 4.13 -27.16
CA ASN A 423 -11.57 4.53 -28.06
C ASN A 423 -11.09 4.67 -29.52
N LEU A 424 -9.88 5.20 -29.75
CA LEU A 424 -9.30 5.29 -31.09
C LEU A 424 -8.98 3.91 -31.68
N ILE A 425 -8.47 2.98 -30.87
CA ILE A 425 -8.22 1.60 -31.27
C ILE A 425 -9.54 0.90 -31.62
N ASN A 426 -10.56 1.01 -30.79
CA ASN A 426 -11.87 0.43 -31.03
C ASN A 426 -12.51 0.99 -32.33
N LYS A 427 -12.38 2.32 -32.58
CA LYS A 427 -12.82 2.93 -33.83
C LYS A 427 -12.06 2.37 -35.04
N PHE A 428 -10.74 2.21 -34.95
CA PHE A 428 -9.93 1.65 -36.02
C PHE A 428 -10.30 0.22 -36.37
N GLU A 429 -10.69 -0.59 -35.36
CA GLU A 429 -11.10 -1.98 -35.52
C GLU A 429 -12.49 -2.12 -36.14
N GLN A 430 -13.40 -1.14 -35.94
CA GLN A 430 -14.79 -1.19 -36.37
C GLN A 430 -15.05 -0.62 -37.79
N VAL A 431 -14.07 0.04 -38.39
CA VAL A 431 -14.23 0.65 -39.73
C VAL A 431 -13.68 -0.28 -40.80
N ASP A 432 -14.51 -0.59 -41.80
CA ASP A 432 -14.16 -1.48 -42.95
C ASP A 432 -13.04 -0.90 -43.83
N GLU A 433 -12.97 0.43 -44.01
CA GLU A 433 -11.82 1.12 -44.59
C GLU A 433 -10.91 1.64 -43.46
N LYS A 434 -9.74 1.02 -43.30
CA LYS A 434 -8.81 1.35 -42.24
C LYS A 434 -8.27 2.79 -42.36
N ASP A 435 -8.73 3.64 -41.47
CA ASP A 435 -8.23 5.02 -41.35
C ASP A 435 -6.93 5.05 -40.52
N PHE A 436 -5.78 5.00 -41.19
CA PHE A 436 -4.47 5.04 -40.56
C PHE A 436 -4.18 6.33 -39.78
N SER A 437 -4.96 7.41 -39.98
CA SER A 437 -4.84 8.63 -39.19
C SER A 437 -5.17 8.41 -37.73
N LEU A 438 -6.05 7.43 -37.40
CA LEU A 438 -6.37 7.05 -36.03
C LEU A 438 -5.18 6.39 -35.32
N LEU A 439 -4.39 5.58 -36.04
CA LEU A 439 -3.19 4.98 -35.47
C LEU A 439 -2.10 6.04 -35.19
N GLN A 440 -1.99 7.04 -36.04
CA GLN A 440 -1.06 8.15 -35.80
C GLN A 440 -1.44 8.93 -34.54
N GLN A 441 -2.74 9.18 -34.32
CA GLN A 441 -3.23 9.82 -33.09
C GLN A 441 -2.95 8.99 -31.86
N VAL A 442 -3.06 7.65 -31.94
CA VAL A 442 -2.70 6.73 -30.85
C VAL A 442 -1.21 6.81 -30.53
N GLU A 443 -0.34 6.84 -31.53
CA GLU A 443 1.11 6.97 -31.31
C GLU A 443 1.47 8.33 -30.67
N ASP A 444 0.88 9.40 -31.11
CA ASP A 444 1.13 10.75 -30.58
C ASP A 444 0.68 10.85 -29.12
N LEU A 445 -0.49 10.29 -28.79
CA LEU A 445 -0.96 10.21 -27.40
C LEU A 445 -0.07 9.35 -26.52
N LYS A 446 0.44 8.21 -27.01
CA LYS A 446 1.39 7.35 -26.27
C LYS A 446 2.70 8.08 -25.97
N LYS A 447 3.25 8.83 -26.92
CA LYS A 447 4.45 9.65 -26.70
C LYS A 447 4.22 10.74 -25.65
N LYS A 448 3.08 11.44 -25.72
CA LYS A 448 2.71 12.42 -24.71
C LYS A 448 2.55 11.76 -23.33
N LYS A 449 1.93 10.59 -23.27
CA LYS A 449 1.78 9.83 -22.02
C LYS A 449 3.11 9.51 -21.34
N GLU A 450 4.16 9.13 -22.09
CA GLU A 450 5.50 8.89 -21.54
C GLU A 450 6.10 10.14 -20.85
N ILE A 451 5.83 11.33 -21.40
CA ILE A 451 6.27 12.60 -20.80
C ILE A 451 5.60 12.81 -19.44
N TYR A 452 4.29 12.65 -19.36
CA TYR A 452 3.53 12.86 -18.12
C TYR A 452 3.76 11.77 -17.06
N GLN A 453 4.10 10.54 -17.47
CA GLN A 453 4.48 9.47 -16.54
C GLN A 453 5.76 9.77 -15.74
N ASN A 454 6.63 10.63 -16.26
CA ASN A 454 7.84 11.07 -15.57
C ASN A 454 7.58 12.23 -14.58
N THR A 455 6.39 12.81 -14.58
CA THR A 455 5.98 13.92 -13.70
C THR A 455 5.26 13.40 -12.45
N VAL A 456 4.66 12.20 -12.49
CA VAL A 456 3.98 11.49 -11.40
C VAL A 456 4.91 10.47 -10.74
#